data_b1c42e9e201658bf7b3a3a0416dac3c4
#
_entry.id   b1c42e9e201658bf7b3a3a0416dac3c4
#
_cell.length_a   1.000
_cell.length_b   1.000
_cell.length_c   1.000
_cell.angle_alpha   90.00
_cell.angle_beta   90.00
_cell.angle_gamma   90.00
#
_symmetry.space_group_name_H-M   'P 1'
#
loop_
_entity.id
_entity.type
_entity.pdbx_description
1 polymer ?
#
loop_
_entity_poly.entity_id
_entity_poly.type
_entity_poly.pdbx_seq_one_letter_code
_entity_poly.pdbx_strand_id
1 'polypeptide(L)'
;MQIREKGRKVICIKTEYVPEKKRTFGRVVASQEKGLSTASDEVCQVLNKEEVDELNLWLSKRSEKRSVEDLERSLSILSRVLNKSALALDDSAQLDDQEVSSIIDGLDRLKKSLRKRGIKLTRQTEKKSAAKKGDDSQLKLDD
;
A
#
# COMPACT_ATOMS: atom_id res chain seq x y z
N MET A 1 15.37 23.02 11.19
CA MET A 1 16.17 22.05 10.40
C MET A 1 15.37 21.57 9.21
N GLN A 2 15.98 21.18 8.07
CA GLN A 2 15.27 20.53 6.96
C GLN A 2 15.53 19.03 6.99
N ILE A 3 14.45 18.23 6.90
CA ILE A 3 14.54 16.77 6.87
C ILE A 3 14.05 16.30 5.49
N ARG A 4 14.86 15.50 4.80
CA ARG A 4 14.55 15.00 3.45
C ARG A 4 14.94 13.53 3.30
N GLU A 5 14.24 12.84 2.39
CA GLU A 5 14.63 11.51 1.95
C GLU A 5 15.59 11.60 0.75
N LYS A 6 16.69 10.85 0.80
CA LYS A 6 17.62 10.70 -0.31
C LYS A 6 18.01 9.23 -0.46
N GLY A 7 17.58 8.60 -1.52
CA GLY A 7 17.82 7.16 -1.72
C GLY A 7 17.28 6.31 -0.56
N ARG A 8 18.12 5.55 0.10
CA ARG A 8 17.78 4.68 1.25
C ARG A 8 17.88 5.39 2.60
N LYS A 9 18.25 6.66 2.64
CA LYS A 9 18.52 7.41 3.87
C LYS A 9 17.54 8.55 4.08
N VAL A 10 17.33 8.91 5.33
CA VAL A 10 16.78 10.19 5.78
C VAL A 10 17.96 11.07 6.15
N ILE A 11 18.00 12.28 5.63
CA ILE A 11 19.08 13.25 5.85
C ILE A 11 18.54 14.49 6.55
N CYS A 12 19.28 14.97 7.54
CA CYS A 12 19.03 16.22 8.24
C CYS A 12 19.96 17.29 7.70
N ILE A 13 19.40 18.42 7.27
CA ILE A 13 20.14 19.50 6.61
C ILE A 13 19.96 20.77 7.44
N LYS A 14 21.08 21.37 7.85
CA LYS A 14 21.12 22.73 8.37
C LYS A 14 21.48 23.69 7.26
N THR A 15 20.78 24.81 7.21
CA THR A 15 21.06 25.88 6.25
C THR A 15 21.85 26.97 6.95
N GLU A 16 22.96 27.35 6.35
CA GLU A 16 23.85 28.39 6.83
C GLU A 16 23.97 29.47 5.75
N TYR A 17 23.78 30.74 6.14
CA TYR A 17 23.98 31.85 5.24
C TYR A 17 25.48 32.22 5.19
N VAL A 18 26.05 32.22 3.98
CA VAL A 18 27.46 32.58 3.77
C VAL A 18 27.48 33.99 3.16
N PRO A 19 27.86 35.04 3.95
CA PRO A 19 27.81 36.45 3.50
C PRO A 19 28.69 36.72 2.28
N GLU A 20 29.84 36.07 2.20
CA GLU A 20 30.79 36.22 1.09
C GLU A 20 30.20 35.82 -0.26
N LYS A 21 29.33 34.82 -0.26
CA LYS A 21 28.67 34.29 -1.47
C LYS A 21 27.24 34.80 -1.65
N LYS A 22 26.74 35.66 -0.72
CA LYS A 22 25.37 36.20 -0.69
C LYS A 22 24.28 35.14 -0.93
N ARG A 23 24.49 33.89 -0.44
CA ARG A 23 23.57 32.78 -0.60
C ARG A 23 23.61 31.81 0.58
N THR A 24 22.53 31.06 0.74
CA THR A 24 22.38 30.04 1.76
C THR A 24 22.86 28.69 1.24
N PHE A 25 23.63 27.98 2.03
CA PHE A 25 24.08 26.63 1.72
C PHE A 25 23.45 25.62 2.71
N GLY A 26 23.02 24.49 2.18
CA GLY A 26 22.55 23.38 3.01
C GLY A 26 23.71 22.39 3.27
N ARG A 27 24.01 22.17 4.54
CA ARG A 27 24.98 21.15 4.97
C ARG A 27 24.23 19.97 5.59
N VAL A 28 24.51 18.76 5.13
CA VAL A 28 24.02 17.54 5.78
C VAL A 28 24.76 17.39 7.12
N VAL A 29 24.02 17.40 8.22
CA VAL A 29 24.58 17.29 9.58
C VAL A 29 24.42 15.89 10.14
N ALA A 30 23.36 15.18 9.77
CA ALA A 30 23.11 13.82 10.20
C ALA A 30 22.37 13.02 9.12
N SER A 31 22.51 11.71 9.15
CA SER A 31 21.75 10.81 8.27
C SER A 31 21.52 9.47 8.93
N GLN A 32 20.37 8.87 8.67
CA GLN A 32 20.02 7.52 9.15
C GLN A 32 19.28 6.74 8.08
N GLU A 33 19.10 5.45 8.29
CA GLU A 33 18.34 4.60 7.38
C GLU A 33 16.84 4.88 7.42
N LYS A 34 16.19 4.74 6.27
CA LYS A 34 14.73 4.94 6.12
C LYS A 34 13.85 3.99 6.94
N GLY A 35 14.38 2.83 7.30
CA GLY A 35 13.64 1.80 8.05
C GLY A 35 13.40 2.13 9.51
N LEU A 36 14.16 3.08 10.07
CA LEU A 36 14.05 3.45 11.48
C LEU A 36 12.83 4.32 11.72
N SER A 37 12.09 4.02 12.79
CA SER A 37 10.92 4.78 13.26
C SER A 37 11.28 5.91 14.22
N THR A 38 12.50 5.88 14.77
CA THR A 38 13.03 6.88 15.70
C THR A 38 14.43 7.29 15.28
N ALA A 39 14.94 8.39 15.85
CA ALA A 39 16.33 8.81 15.66
C ALA A 39 17.29 7.73 16.16
N SER A 40 18.32 7.42 15.36
CA SER A 40 19.36 6.48 15.76
C SER A 40 20.31 7.13 16.79
N ASP A 41 21.01 6.30 17.56
CA ASP A 41 21.98 6.78 18.56
C ASP A 41 23.06 7.68 17.96
N GLU A 42 23.53 7.34 16.76
CA GLU A 42 24.50 8.13 16.01
C GLU A 42 23.97 9.55 15.69
N VAL A 43 22.69 9.64 15.33
CA VAL A 43 22.03 10.91 15.03
C VAL A 43 21.79 11.72 16.31
N CYS A 44 21.42 11.05 17.41
CA CYS A 44 21.22 11.67 18.72
C CYS A 44 22.52 12.28 19.30
N GLN A 45 23.70 11.76 18.93
CA GLN A 45 24.98 12.33 19.35
C GLN A 45 25.36 13.62 18.61
N VAL A 46 24.81 13.84 17.42
CA VAL A 46 25.13 14.98 16.55
C VAL A 46 24.11 16.10 16.61
N LEU A 47 22.83 15.76 16.81
CA LEU A 47 21.73 16.69 16.88
C LEU A 47 21.44 17.10 18.34
N ASN A 48 20.96 18.34 18.53
CA ASN A 48 20.48 18.76 19.83
C ASN A 48 19.10 18.13 20.12
N LYS A 49 18.64 18.25 21.36
CA LYS A 49 17.38 17.63 21.80
C LYS A 49 16.17 18.08 20.98
N GLU A 50 16.04 19.36 20.70
CA GLU A 50 14.93 19.91 19.91
C GLU A 50 14.94 19.38 18.47
N GLU A 51 16.10 19.22 17.88
CA GLU A 51 16.29 18.68 16.55
C GLU A 51 15.98 17.17 16.48
N VAL A 52 16.30 16.44 17.53
CA VAL A 52 15.93 15.02 17.67
C VAL A 52 14.42 14.88 17.80
N ASP A 53 13.76 15.74 18.58
CA ASP A 53 12.31 15.74 18.74
C ASP A 53 11.60 16.10 17.42
N GLU A 54 12.13 17.08 16.66
CA GLU A 54 11.64 17.43 15.31
C GLU A 54 11.80 16.25 14.35
N LEU A 55 12.94 15.54 14.38
CA LEU A 55 13.17 14.35 13.56
C LEU A 55 12.20 13.21 13.91
N ASN A 56 12.02 12.94 15.19
CA ASN A 56 11.09 11.89 15.66
C ASN A 56 9.64 12.20 15.26
N LEU A 57 9.20 13.44 15.37
CA LEU A 57 7.88 13.86 14.92
C LEU A 57 7.72 13.68 13.40
N TRP A 58 8.74 14.04 12.63
CA TRP A 58 8.74 13.83 11.18
C TRP A 58 8.68 12.35 10.80
N LEU A 59 9.45 11.49 11.49
CA LEU A 59 9.46 10.04 11.27
C LEU A 59 8.09 9.41 11.60
N SER A 60 7.45 9.84 12.69
CA SER A 60 6.10 9.39 13.06
C SER A 60 5.07 9.73 11.97
N LYS A 61 5.00 11.00 11.55
CA LYS A 61 4.10 11.43 10.47
C LYS A 61 4.35 10.68 9.16
N ARG A 62 5.61 10.41 8.86
CA ARG A 62 5.99 9.63 7.67
C ARG A 62 5.54 8.18 7.79
N SER A 63 5.70 7.56 8.96
CA SER A 63 5.24 6.19 9.22
C SER A 63 3.72 6.07 9.05
N GLU A 64 2.96 7.00 9.61
CA GLU A 64 1.50 7.07 9.45
C GLU A 64 1.09 7.17 7.97
N LYS A 65 1.73 8.09 7.23
CA LYS A 65 1.46 8.25 5.79
C LYS A 65 1.74 6.98 5.00
N ARG A 66 2.86 6.30 5.27
CA ARG A 66 3.21 5.02 4.62
C ARG A 66 2.20 3.93 4.94
N SER A 67 1.79 3.84 6.20
CA SER A 67 0.76 2.87 6.60
C SER A 67 -0.54 3.04 5.81
N VAL A 68 -0.98 4.28 5.58
CA VAL A 68 -2.16 4.56 4.76
C VAL A 68 -1.92 4.18 3.29
N GLU A 69 -0.78 4.57 2.72
CA GLU A 69 -0.41 4.24 1.33
C GLU A 69 -0.31 2.72 1.12
N ASP A 70 0.21 1.96 2.09
CA ASP A 70 0.31 0.51 2.02
C ASP A 70 -1.07 -0.17 2.11
N LEU A 71 -1.99 0.36 2.93
CA LEU A 71 -3.37 -0.09 2.98
C LEU A 71 -4.09 0.16 1.63
N GLU A 72 -3.95 1.34 1.06
CA GLU A 72 -4.52 1.67 -0.24
C GLU A 72 -3.97 0.78 -1.36
N ARG A 73 -2.65 0.54 -1.35
CA ARG A 73 -2.00 -0.37 -2.29
C ARG A 73 -2.53 -1.80 -2.15
N SER A 74 -2.68 -2.27 -0.92
CA SER A 74 -3.23 -3.61 -0.64
C SER A 74 -4.64 -3.76 -1.21
N LEU A 75 -5.49 -2.74 -1.08
CA LEU A 75 -6.82 -2.74 -1.69
C LEU A 75 -6.76 -2.77 -3.22
N SER A 76 -5.85 -2.02 -3.84
CA SER A 76 -5.74 -1.95 -5.30
C SER A 76 -5.31 -3.27 -5.95
N ILE A 77 -4.53 -4.09 -5.25
CA ILE A 77 -4.06 -5.40 -5.74
C ILE A 77 -4.92 -6.58 -5.28
N LEU A 78 -5.88 -6.34 -4.37
CA LEU A 78 -6.67 -7.40 -3.71
C LEU A 78 -7.38 -8.34 -4.71
N SER A 79 -8.04 -7.78 -5.72
CA SER A 79 -8.74 -8.57 -6.76
C SER A 79 -7.77 -9.53 -7.46
N ARG A 80 -6.57 -9.05 -7.82
CA ARG A 80 -5.55 -9.86 -8.47
C ARG A 80 -5.02 -10.97 -7.54
N VAL A 81 -4.84 -10.65 -6.26
CA VAL A 81 -4.38 -11.63 -5.25
C VAL A 81 -5.43 -12.72 -5.07
N LEU A 82 -6.70 -12.36 -4.89
CA LEU A 82 -7.79 -13.32 -4.74
C LEU A 82 -7.91 -14.26 -5.94
N ASN A 83 -7.83 -13.72 -7.17
CA ASN A 83 -7.89 -14.55 -8.38
C ASN A 83 -6.71 -15.51 -8.49
N LYS A 84 -5.49 -15.06 -8.16
CA LYS A 84 -4.31 -15.93 -8.15
C LYS A 84 -4.41 -17.02 -7.08
N SER A 85 -4.93 -16.67 -5.90
CA SER A 85 -5.13 -17.64 -4.81
C SER A 85 -6.17 -18.69 -5.16
N ALA A 86 -7.25 -18.30 -5.84
CA ALA A 86 -8.25 -19.25 -6.35
C ALA A 86 -7.63 -20.23 -7.35
N LEU A 87 -6.85 -19.74 -8.32
CA LEU A 87 -6.16 -20.61 -9.29
C LEU A 87 -5.18 -21.57 -8.60
N ALA A 88 -4.46 -21.11 -7.57
CA ALA A 88 -3.55 -21.97 -6.82
C ALA A 88 -4.28 -23.11 -6.08
N LEU A 89 -5.47 -22.83 -5.55
CA LEU A 89 -6.32 -23.84 -4.90
C LEU A 89 -6.89 -24.83 -5.93
N ASP A 90 -7.26 -24.37 -7.12
CA ASP A 90 -7.71 -25.24 -8.23
C ASP A 90 -6.58 -26.15 -8.71
N ASP A 91 -5.33 -25.70 -8.63
CA ASP A 91 -4.11 -26.44 -9.03
C ASP A 91 -3.51 -27.29 -7.88
N SER A 92 -4.34 -27.68 -6.91
CA SER A 92 -4.00 -28.58 -5.79
C SER A 92 -3.11 -28.02 -4.67
N ALA A 93 -3.04 -26.70 -4.46
CA ALA A 93 -2.43 -26.14 -3.26
C ALA A 93 -3.21 -26.56 -2.01
N GLN A 94 -2.50 -27.09 -1.01
CA GLN A 94 -3.11 -27.52 0.25
C GLN A 94 -2.99 -26.37 1.27
N LEU A 95 -4.08 -26.14 1.99
CA LEU A 95 -4.13 -25.22 3.13
C LEU A 95 -4.40 -26.03 4.41
N ASP A 96 -3.84 -25.58 5.51
CA ASP A 96 -4.23 -26.10 6.79
C ASP A 96 -5.55 -25.47 7.31
N ASP A 97 -6.19 -26.09 8.29
CA ASP A 97 -7.47 -25.60 8.83
C ASP A 97 -7.36 -24.20 9.46
N GLN A 98 -6.20 -23.84 9.99
CA GLN A 98 -5.95 -22.53 10.58
C GLN A 98 -5.83 -21.46 9.50
N GLU A 99 -5.16 -21.74 8.40
CA GLU A 99 -5.06 -20.86 7.23
C GLU A 99 -6.44 -20.64 6.60
N VAL A 100 -7.23 -21.70 6.43
CA VAL A 100 -8.61 -21.62 5.91
C VAL A 100 -9.47 -20.71 6.79
N SER A 101 -9.45 -20.93 8.12
CA SER A 101 -10.19 -20.11 9.07
C SER A 101 -9.78 -18.63 8.98
N SER A 102 -8.49 -18.35 8.92
CA SER A 102 -7.96 -16.98 8.81
C SER A 102 -8.39 -16.27 7.52
N ILE A 103 -8.44 -16.99 6.40
CA ILE A 103 -8.91 -16.48 5.10
C ILE A 103 -10.39 -16.13 5.17
N ILE A 104 -11.22 -17.04 5.72
CA ILE A 104 -12.66 -16.84 5.87
C ILE A 104 -12.95 -15.61 6.73
N ASP A 105 -12.30 -15.48 7.88
CA ASP A 105 -12.43 -14.32 8.76
C ASP A 105 -12.04 -13.01 8.07
N GLY A 106 -10.96 -13.03 7.31
CA GLY A 106 -10.49 -11.88 6.51
C GLY A 106 -11.53 -11.45 5.47
N LEU A 107 -12.10 -12.41 4.74
CA LEU A 107 -13.14 -12.16 3.74
C LEU A 107 -14.41 -11.60 4.38
N ASP A 108 -14.81 -12.08 5.54
CA ASP A 108 -16.01 -11.60 6.24
C ASP A 108 -15.82 -10.19 6.80
N ARG A 109 -14.62 -9.87 7.33
CA ARG A 109 -14.28 -8.50 7.72
C ARG A 109 -14.32 -7.55 6.51
N LEU A 110 -13.79 -7.97 5.36
CA LEU A 110 -13.82 -7.20 4.13
C LEU A 110 -15.26 -6.94 3.68
N LYS A 111 -16.12 -7.98 3.63
CA LYS A 111 -17.54 -7.85 3.29
C LYS A 111 -18.27 -6.87 4.21
N LYS A 112 -18.02 -6.94 5.54
CA LYS A 112 -18.60 -6.01 6.52
C LYS A 112 -18.16 -4.57 6.24
N SER A 113 -16.89 -4.34 5.93
CA SER A 113 -16.34 -3.02 5.62
C SER A 113 -16.93 -2.43 4.33
N LEU A 114 -17.10 -3.25 3.28
CA LEU A 114 -17.73 -2.83 2.03
C LEU A 114 -19.21 -2.43 2.25
N ARG A 115 -19.96 -3.21 3.05
CA ARG A 115 -21.36 -2.87 3.39
C ARG A 115 -21.45 -1.56 4.18
N LYS A 116 -20.55 -1.31 5.13
CA LYS A 116 -20.51 -0.04 5.88
C LYS A 116 -20.30 1.17 4.96
N ARG A 117 -19.58 1.00 3.87
CA ARG A 117 -19.39 2.05 2.84
C ARG A 117 -20.54 2.13 1.82
N GLY A 118 -21.64 1.41 2.03
CA GLY A 118 -22.80 1.41 1.14
C GLY A 118 -22.60 0.65 -0.18
N ILE A 119 -21.52 -0.11 -0.31
CA ILE A 119 -21.26 -0.91 -1.52
C ILE A 119 -22.13 -2.16 -1.47
N LYS A 120 -23.07 -2.25 -2.40
CA LYS A 120 -23.95 -3.43 -2.56
C LYS A 120 -23.12 -4.58 -3.16
N LEU A 121 -23.03 -5.69 -2.42
CA LEU A 121 -22.40 -6.92 -2.89
C LEU A 121 -23.38 -7.68 -3.80
N THR A 122 -23.68 -7.14 -4.96
CA THR A 122 -24.44 -7.85 -5.99
C THR A 122 -23.48 -8.67 -6.82
N ARG A 123 -23.65 -9.99 -6.83
CA ARG A 123 -23.05 -10.82 -7.88
C ARG A 123 -23.52 -10.29 -9.22
N GLN A 124 -22.64 -9.91 -10.10
CA GLN A 124 -22.94 -9.80 -11.52
C GLN A 124 -23.04 -11.24 -12.06
N THR A 125 -24.15 -11.90 -11.71
CA THR A 125 -24.48 -13.18 -12.30
C THR A 125 -24.99 -12.90 -13.70
N GLU A 126 -24.19 -13.32 -14.68
CA GLU A 126 -24.68 -13.87 -15.94
C GLU A 126 -25.63 -13.02 -16.80
N LYS A 127 -25.08 -11.97 -17.41
CA LYS A 127 -25.68 -11.43 -18.65
C LYS A 127 -24.94 -11.88 -19.92
N LYS A 128 -24.13 -12.93 -19.87
CA LYS A 128 -23.37 -13.41 -21.04
C LYS A 128 -23.83 -14.76 -21.63
N SER A 129 -24.87 -15.40 -21.12
CA SER A 129 -25.35 -16.66 -21.66
C SER A 129 -26.71 -16.62 -22.40
N ALA A 130 -27.34 -15.44 -22.46
CA ALA A 130 -28.66 -15.33 -23.16
C ALA A 130 -28.57 -14.82 -24.60
N ALA A 131 -27.38 -14.52 -25.13
CA ALA A 131 -27.23 -13.98 -26.49
C ALA A 131 -26.74 -15.00 -27.53
N LYS A 132 -26.79 -16.30 -27.23
CA LYS A 132 -26.33 -17.35 -28.15
C LYS A 132 -27.27 -18.55 -28.23
N LYS A 133 -28.59 -18.28 -28.21
CA LYS A 133 -29.65 -19.27 -28.56
C LYS A 133 -30.73 -18.57 -29.34
N GLY A 134 -30.48 -18.38 -30.61
CA GLY A 134 -31.53 -17.85 -31.49
C GLY A 134 -30.97 -17.54 -32.86
N ASP A 135 -30.41 -18.54 -33.54
CA ASP A 135 -30.36 -18.56 -35.00
C ASP A 135 -29.91 -19.93 -35.49
N ASP A 136 -30.82 -20.87 -35.39
CA ASP A 136 -30.67 -22.14 -36.11
C ASP A 136 -32.06 -22.77 -36.33
N SER A 137 -32.83 -22.11 -37.15
CA SER A 137 -34.06 -22.69 -37.71
C SER A 137 -34.51 -21.89 -38.91
N GLN A 138 -33.93 -22.15 -40.07
CA GLN A 138 -34.63 -22.12 -41.36
C GLN A 138 -33.68 -22.48 -42.50
N LEU A 139 -33.51 -23.75 -42.70
CA LEU A 139 -33.22 -24.28 -44.03
C LEU A 139 -34.30 -25.34 -44.28
N LYS A 140 -35.45 -24.91 -44.82
CA LYS A 140 -36.36 -25.78 -45.52
C LYS A 140 -35.88 -25.88 -46.94
N LEU A 141 -35.60 -27.11 -47.30
CA LEU A 141 -35.54 -27.56 -48.69
C LEU A 141 -36.92 -27.37 -49.33
N ASP A 142 -36.92 -26.87 -50.54
CA ASP A 142 -37.87 -27.16 -51.57
C ASP A 142 -37.11 -27.62 -52.82
N ASP A 143 -37.48 -28.86 -53.26
CA ASP A 143 -37.32 -29.56 -54.55
C ASP A 143 -36.18 -29.22 -55.49
#